data_c66864b8cbf5b911e3b93fc4d8c7005a
#
_entry.id   c66864b8cbf5b911e3b93fc4d8c7005a
#
_cell.length_a   1.000
_cell.length_b   1.000
_cell.length_c   1.000
_cell.angle_alpha   90.00
_cell.angle_beta   90.00
_cell.angle_gamma   90.00
#
_symmetry.space_group_name_H-M   'P 1'
#
loop_
_entity.id
_entity.type
_entity.pdbx_description
1 polymer ?
#
loop_
_entity_poly.entity_id
_entity_poly.type
_entity_poly.pdbx_seq_one_letter_code
_entity_poly.pdbx_strand_id
1 'polypeptide(L)'
;MAMLEDRLLIWRLKRGHEPAMARVYAKYKNLLLKLACGLVRDTAAAEDVVQDVFVGLAESVDRLKVGGSLKGYLIQSVLNRARNLHRANAVRRNGNPVTEDVPATEEVRPDRWVLHHDQLQHLHEALRQLPPEQREVVTLHLRADLTFREIARLQNASINTVQSRYRYGLEKLRTLMNSEFES
;
A
#
# COMPACT_ATOMS: atom_id res chain seq x y z
N MET A 1 -9.79 21.86 2.70
CA MET A 1 -8.48 22.29 3.23
C MET A 1 -7.31 21.42 2.73
N ALA A 2 -7.35 20.08 2.79
CA ALA A 2 -6.23 19.22 2.36
C ALA A 2 -5.74 19.44 0.91
N MET A 3 -6.64 19.71 -0.04
CA MET A 3 -6.25 19.93 -1.44
C MET A 3 -5.45 21.23 -1.66
N LEU A 4 -5.75 22.30 -0.91
CA LEU A 4 -5.01 23.56 -1.00
C LEU A 4 -3.61 23.42 -0.41
N GLU A 5 -3.49 22.70 0.69
CA GLU A 5 -2.20 22.40 1.31
C GLU A 5 -1.31 21.55 0.39
N ASP A 6 -1.86 20.51 -0.25
CA ASP A 6 -1.12 19.70 -1.20
C ASP A 6 -0.63 20.50 -2.40
N ARG A 7 -1.44 21.40 -2.94
CA ARG A 7 -1.04 22.29 -4.03
C ARG A 7 0.10 23.22 -3.62
N LEU A 8 0.05 23.76 -2.39
CA LEU A 8 1.12 24.58 -1.84
C LEU A 8 2.40 23.77 -1.62
N LEU A 9 2.29 22.53 -1.14
CA LEU A 9 3.44 21.64 -0.98
C LEU A 9 4.09 21.30 -2.33
N ILE A 10 3.31 20.97 -3.36
CA ILE A 10 3.83 20.73 -4.73
C ILE A 10 4.55 21.98 -5.26
N TRP A 11 3.95 23.15 -5.09
CA TRP A 11 4.55 24.40 -5.55
C TRP A 11 5.88 24.69 -4.84
N ARG A 12 5.96 24.45 -3.51
CA ARG A 12 7.20 24.61 -2.73
C ARG A 12 8.26 23.59 -3.13
N LEU A 13 7.88 22.33 -3.34
CA LEU A 13 8.78 21.26 -3.82
C LEU A 13 9.42 21.66 -5.14
N LYS A 14 8.64 22.16 -6.11
CA LYS A 14 9.14 22.62 -7.42
C LYS A 14 10.13 23.78 -7.35
N ARG A 15 10.12 24.53 -6.26
CA ARG A 15 11.07 25.63 -6.00
C ARG A 15 12.28 25.21 -5.17
N GLY A 16 12.48 23.89 -4.97
CA GLY A 16 13.60 23.38 -4.19
C GLY A 16 13.54 23.71 -2.70
N HIS A 17 12.35 23.99 -2.14
CA HIS A 17 12.20 24.32 -0.73
C HIS A 17 12.33 23.03 0.10
N GLU A 18 13.53 22.73 0.61
CA GLU A 18 13.85 21.51 1.37
C GLU A 18 12.82 21.15 2.47
N PRO A 19 12.34 22.09 3.32
CA PRO A 19 11.34 21.76 4.33
C PRO A 19 10.02 21.22 3.78
N ALA A 20 9.72 21.45 2.49
CA ALA A 20 8.49 20.93 1.88
C ALA A 20 8.50 19.42 1.74
N MET A 21 9.66 18.80 1.43
CA MET A 21 9.79 17.33 1.35
C MET A 21 9.58 16.70 2.74
N ALA A 22 10.18 17.25 3.78
CA ALA A 22 9.99 16.76 5.15
C ALA A 22 8.49 16.82 5.57
N ARG A 23 7.77 17.88 5.19
CA ARG A 23 6.33 18.00 5.46
C ARG A 23 5.50 16.97 4.68
N VAL A 24 5.82 16.73 3.42
CA VAL A 24 5.16 15.68 2.61
C VAL A 24 5.42 14.31 3.23
N TYR A 25 6.66 14.03 3.60
CA TYR A 25 7.02 12.80 4.28
C TYR A 25 6.25 12.60 5.59
N ALA A 26 6.27 13.57 6.48
CA ALA A 26 5.54 13.52 7.76
C ALA A 26 4.03 13.31 7.56
N LYS A 27 3.45 13.96 6.55
CA LYS A 27 2.01 13.89 6.26
C LYS A 27 1.59 12.53 5.71
N TYR A 28 2.40 11.92 4.83
CA TYR A 28 1.98 10.77 4.04
C TYR A 28 2.65 9.45 4.43
N LYS A 29 3.79 9.44 5.14
CA LYS A 29 4.52 8.22 5.51
C LYS A 29 3.62 7.14 6.09
N ASN A 30 2.84 7.46 7.12
CA ASN A 30 2.01 6.49 7.81
C ASN A 30 0.89 5.92 6.92
N LEU A 31 0.29 6.75 6.06
CA LEU A 31 -0.71 6.30 5.09
C LEU A 31 -0.09 5.33 4.09
N LEU A 32 1.06 5.70 3.51
CA LEU A 32 1.74 4.90 2.50
C LEU A 32 2.26 3.58 3.08
N LEU A 33 2.79 3.61 4.31
CA LEU A 33 3.25 2.41 4.99
C LEU A 33 2.09 1.44 5.27
N LYS A 34 0.97 1.92 5.82
CA LYS A 34 -0.23 1.10 6.02
C LYS A 34 -0.74 0.49 4.71
N LEU A 35 -0.68 1.26 3.61
CA LEU A 35 -1.08 0.80 2.29
C LEU A 35 -0.10 -0.25 1.77
N ALA A 36 1.20 0.02 1.80
CA ALA A 36 2.24 -0.90 1.34
C ALA A 36 2.20 -2.23 2.12
N CYS A 37 2.10 -2.19 3.45
CA CYS A 37 1.92 -3.38 4.28
C CYS A 37 0.70 -4.24 3.89
N GLY A 38 -0.37 -3.68 3.38
CA GLY A 38 -1.52 -4.45 2.87
C GLY A 38 -1.30 -5.05 1.48
N LEU A 39 -0.28 -4.62 0.76
CA LEU A 39 -0.03 -4.99 -0.64
C LEU A 39 1.16 -5.93 -0.82
N VAL A 40 2.23 -5.78 -0.02
CA VAL A 40 3.45 -6.59 -0.11
C VAL A 40 3.53 -7.63 1.01
N ARG A 41 4.57 -8.49 0.98
CA ARG A 41 4.63 -9.68 1.82
C ARG A 41 5.03 -9.41 3.27
N ASP A 42 5.93 -8.47 3.48
CA ASP A 42 6.54 -8.21 4.78
C ASP A 42 6.76 -6.72 5.01
N THR A 43 7.06 -6.35 6.25
CA THR A 43 7.22 -4.97 6.67
C THR A 43 8.46 -4.33 6.04
N ALA A 44 9.55 -5.08 5.87
CA ALA A 44 10.78 -4.56 5.26
C ALA A 44 10.52 -4.17 3.80
N ALA A 45 9.88 -5.05 3.03
CA ALA A 45 9.47 -4.74 1.65
C ALA A 45 8.48 -3.55 1.59
N ALA A 46 7.63 -3.38 2.60
CA ALA A 46 6.73 -2.23 2.67
C ALA A 46 7.49 -0.93 2.92
N GLU A 47 8.47 -0.95 3.80
CA GLU A 47 9.35 0.20 4.07
C GLU A 47 10.18 0.58 2.84
N ASP A 48 10.76 -0.40 2.15
CA ASP A 48 11.48 -0.19 0.89
C ASP A 48 10.59 0.45 -0.18
N VAL A 49 9.37 -0.06 -0.35
CA VAL A 49 8.39 0.54 -1.28
C VAL A 49 8.11 2.00 -0.94
N VAL A 50 7.92 2.31 0.33
CA VAL A 50 7.63 3.68 0.77
C VAL A 50 8.84 4.60 0.57
N GLN A 51 10.04 4.14 0.93
CA GLN A 51 11.28 4.88 0.70
C GLN A 51 11.46 5.18 -0.78
N ASP A 52 11.34 4.19 -1.62
CA ASP A 52 11.41 4.31 -3.07
C ASP A 52 10.39 5.30 -3.65
N VAL A 53 9.17 5.34 -3.10
CA VAL A 53 8.13 6.30 -3.52
C VAL A 53 8.57 7.73 -3.23
N PHE A 54 9.19 7.99 -2.07
CA PHE A 54 9.68 9.33 -1.73
C PHE A 54 10.92 9.72 -2.54
N VAL A 55 11.82 8.77 -2.84
CA VAL A 55 12.94 9.00 -3.76
C VAL A 55 12.41 9.35 -5.15
N GLY A 56 11.51 8.55 -5.70
CA GLY A 56 10.89 8.82 -7.00
C GLY A 56 10.08 10.12 -7.03
N LEU A 57 9.47 10.53 -5.90
CA LEU A 57 8.84 11.84 -5.79
C LEU A 57 9.88 12.95 -5.92
N ALA A 58 11.02 12.86 -5.22
CA ALA A 58 12.09 13.85 -5.29
C ALA A 58 12.65 13.99 -6.72
N GLU A 59 12.87 12.88 -7.41
CA GLU A 59 13.37 12.84 -8.79
C GLU A 59 12.37 13.36 -9.83
N SER A 60 11.07 13.25 -9.52
CA SER A 60 9.99 13.61 -10.47
C SER A 60 9.26 14.92 -10.12
N VAL A 61 9.75 15.69 -9.17
CA VAL A 61 9.11 16.93 -8.67
C VAL A 61 8.73 17.87 -9.82
N ASP A 62 9.60 18.04 -10.79
CA ASP A 62 9.37 18.95 -11.92
C ASP A 62 8.20 18.52 -12.82
N ARG A 63 7.93 17.21 -12.87
CA ARG A 63 6.85 16.62 -13.68
C ARG A 63 5.50 16.67 -12.98
N LEU A 64 5.46 16.95 -11.67
CA LEU A 64 4.21 17.01 -10.91
C LEU A 64 3.33 18.17 -11.42
N LYS A 65 2.06 17.89 -11.66
CA LYS A 65 1.09 18.94 -11.98
C LYS A 65 0.63 19.63 -10.69
N VAL A 66 0.80 20.95 -10.60
CA VAL A 66 0.40 21.74 -9.41
C VAL A 66 -1.10 21.60 -9.09
N GLY A 67 -1.93 21.34 -10.09
CA GLY A 67 -3.37 21.08 -9.93
C GLY A 67 -3.74 19.64 -9.60
N GLY A 68 -2.75 18.72 -9.55
CA GLY A 68 -2.98 17.30 -9.28
C GLY A 68 -3.15 16.97 -7.80
N SER A 69 -3.64 15.79 -7.51
CA SER A 69 -3.70 15.23 -6.15
C SER A 69 -2.36 14.60 -5.78
N LEU A 70 -1.64 15.18 -4.81
CA LEU A 70 -0.41 14.60 -4.28
C LEU A 70 -0.67 13.24 -3.63
N LYS A 71 -1.76 13.13 -2.85
CA LYS A 71 -2.22 11.85 -2.27
C LYS A 71 -2.41 10.79 -3.36
N GLY A 72 -3.12 11.13 -4.44
CA GLY A 72 -3.39 10.22 -5.55
C GLY A 72 -2.10 9.77 -6.26
N TYR A 73 -1.17 10.68 -6.51
CA TYR A 73 0.15 10.38 -7.08
C TYR A 73 0.94 9.39 -6.21
N LEU A 74 1.02 9.65 -4.90
CA LEU A 74 1.76 8.80 -3.96
C LEU A 74 1.14 7.40 -3.86
N ILE A 75 -0.19 7.31 -3.75
CA ILE A 75 -0.90 6.01 -3.74
C ILE A 75 -0.65 5.23 -5.04
N GLN A 76 -0.74 5.89 -6.20
CA GLN A 76 -0.46 5.25 -7.48
C GLN A 76 0.99 4.76 -7.55
N SER A 77 1.94 5.52 -7.00
CA SER A 77 3.35 5.12 -6.95
C SER A 77 3.55 3.87 -6.08
N VAL A 78 2.91 3.77 -4.92
CA VAL A 78 2.92 2.55 -4.07
C VAL A 78 2.35 1.36 -4.84
N LEU A 79 1.18 1.52 -5.48
CA LEU A 79 0.56 0.44 -6.28
C LEU A 79 1.47 -0.07 -7.39
N ASN A 80 2.08 0.84 -8.13
CA ASN A 80 2.97 0.48 -9.24
C ASN A 80 4.19 -0.31 -8.75
N ARG A 81 4.79 0.11 -7.62
CA ARG A 81 5.94 -0.61 -7.04
C ARG A 81 5.55 -1.97 -6.48
N ALA A 82 4.44 -2.06 -5.76
CA ALA A 82 3.92 -3.34 -5.25
C ALA A 82 3.62 -4.32 -6.41
N ARG A 83 2.99 -3.86 -7.48
CA ARG A 83 2.74 -4.68 -8.68
C ARG A 83 4.03 -5.15 -9.35
N ASN A 84 5.06 -4.30 -9.42
CA ASN A 84 6.36 -4.67 -9.98
C ASN A 84 7.05 -5.73 -9.12
N LEU A 85 7.02 -5.60 -7.78
CA LEU A 85 7.53 -6.62 -6.87
C LEU A 85 6.81 -7.96 -7.04
N HIS A 86 5.48 -7.96 -7.17
CA HIS A 86 4.72 -9.19 -7.43
C HIS A 86 5.11 -9.85 -8.75
N ARG A 87 5.28 -9.06 -9.83
CA ARG A 87 5.73 -9.60 -11.13
C ARG A 87 7.13 -10.18 -11.04
N ALA A 88 8.07 -9.46 -10.41
CA ALA A 88 9.45 -9.95 -10.24
C ALA A 88 9.49 -11.26 -9.46
N ASN A 89 8.71 -11.36 -8.38
CA ASN A 89 8.61 -12.60 -7.59
C ASN A 89 7.93 -13.75 -8.36
N ALA A 90 6.94 -13.46 -9.19
CA ALA A 90 6.31 -14.48 -10.04
C ALA A 90 7.30 -15.04 -11.09
N VAL A 91 8.10 -14.17 -11.72
CA VAL A 91 9.15 -14.58 -12.68
C VAL A 91 10.21 -15.43 -11.99
N ARG A 92 10.66 -15.06 -10.79
CA ARG A 92 11.65 -15.84 -10.02
C ARG A 92 11.12 -17.23 -9.65
N ARG A 93 9.84 -17.34 -9.26
CA ARG A 93 9.22 -18.64 -8.94
C ARG A 93 9.09 -19.56 -10.15
N ASN A 94 8.84 -19.03 -11.32
CA ASN A 94 8.76 -19.81 -12.56
C ASN A 94 10.14 -20.24 -13.11
N GLY A 95 11.22 -19.60 -12.66
CA GLY A 95 12.60 -19.88 -13.12
C GLY A 95 13.45 -20.70 -12.15
N ASN A 96 13.08 -20.81 -10.88
CA ASN A 96 13.74 -21.68 -9.90
C ASN A 96 12.88 -21.73 -8.62
N PRO A 97 12.52 -22.92 -8.09
CA PRO A 97 11.82 -23.03 -6.82
C PRO A 97 12.82 -22.83 -5.67
N VAL A 98 13.24 -21.62 -5.43
CA VAL A 98 13.95 -21.28 -4.20
C VAL A 98 12.89 -21.01 -3.14
N THR A 99 12.70 -21.98 -2.28
CA THR A 99 12.08 -21.84 -0.97
C THR A 99 12.97 -20.94 -0.12
N GLU A 100 12.82 -19.64 -0.23
CA GLU A 100 13.26 -18.72 0.82
C GLU A 100 12.04 -18.42 1.71
N ASP A 101 11.85 -19.27 2.71
CA ASP A 101 11.27 -18.86 3.98
C ASP A 101 12.28 -17.88 4.59
N VAL A 102 12.11 -16.59 4.30
CA VAL A 102 12.77 -15.57 5.09
C VAL A 102 11.94 -15.44 6.37
N PRO A 103 12.50 -15.83 7.54
CA PRO A 103 11.80 -15.64 8.80
C PRO A 103 11.57 -14.14 8.98
N ALA A 104 10.33 -13.77 9.33
CA ALA A 104 10.03 -12.42 9.78
C ALA A 104 10.98 -12.12 10.95
N THR A 105 11.83 -11.14 10.80
CA THR A 105 12.68 -10.66 11.90
C THR A 105 11.75 -10.04 12.94
N GLU A 106 11.50 -10.79 14.01
CA GLU A 106 10.85 -10.30 15.21
C GLU A 106 11.75 -9.23 15.85
N GLU A 107 11.46 -7.97 15.60
CA GLU A 107 11.88 -6.94 16.54
C GLU A 107 10.95 -6.99 17.75
N VAL A 108 11.47 -7.57 18.81
CA VAL A 108 10.86 -7.65 20.14
C VAL A 108 10.52 -6.25 20.64
N ARG A 109 9.22 -5.94 20.79
CA ARG A 109 8.71 -4.78 21.52
C ARG A 109 7.71 -5.21 22.60
N PRO A 110 7.66 -4.48 23.77
CA PRO A 110 7.13 -5.01 25.03
C PRO A 110 5.61 -5.21 25.10
N ASP A 111 5.23 -6.23 25.78
CA ASP A 111 4.02 -6.80 26.44
C ASP A 111 2.59 -6.25 26.19
N ARG A 112 2.37 -5.05 25.71
CA ARG A 112 1.02 -4.52 25.43
C ARG A 112 0.61 -4.62 23.95
N TRP A 113 1.55 -4.97 23.10
CA TRP A 113 1.38 -5.06 21.63
C TRP A 113 1.10 -6.47 21.13
N VAL A 114 1.31 -7.48 21.95
CA VAL A 114 1.26 -8.90 21.53
C VAL A 114 -0.11 -9.29 20.99
N LEU A 115 -1.21 -9.00 21.68
CA LEU A 115 -2.56 -9.33 21.23
C LEU A 115 -2.98 -8.58 19.96
N HIS A 116 -2.58 -7.32 19.82
CA HIS A 116 -2.82 -6.56 18.59
C HIS A 116 -1.86 -6.96 17.46
N HIS A 117 -0.67 -7.43 17.80
CA HIS A 117 0.32 -7.89 16.83
C HIS A 117 -0.13 -9.17 16.14
N ASP A 118 -0.61 -10.15 16.90
CA ASP A 118 -1.12 -11.42 16.37
C ASP A 118 -2.33 -11.19 15.44
N GLN A 119 -3.30 -10.38 15.85
CA GLN A 119 -4.45 -10.04 15.02
C GLN A 119 -4.06 -9.30 13.73
N LEU A 120 -3.05 -8.42 13.79
CA LEU A 120 -2.55 -7.73 12.62
C LEU A 120 -1.74 -8.66 11.70
N GLN A 121 -1.02 -9.62 12.25
CA GLN A 121 -0.32 -10.65 11.47
C GLN A 121 -1.31 -11.57 10.77
N HIS A 122 -2.34 -12.05 11.47
CA HIS A 122 -3.41 -12.87 10.89
C HIS A 122 -4.13 -12.13 9.75
N LEU A 123 -4.49 -10.86 9.95
CA LEU A 123 -5.09 -10.05 8.89
C LEU A 123 -4.13 -9.88 7.69
N HIS A 124 -2.84 -9.71 7.96
CA HIS A 124 -1.82 -9.63 6.91
C HIS A 124 -1.76 -10.93 6.09
N GLU A 125 -1.72 -12.07 6.78
CA GLU A 125 -1.67 -13.37 6.12
C GLU A 125 -2.94 -13.64 5.29
N ALA A 126 -4.12 -13.35 5.85
CA ALA A 126 -5.38 -13.45 5.14
C ALA A 126 -5.44 -12.54 3.90
N LEU A 127 -4.93 -11.29 4.01
CA LEU A 127 -4.81 -10.39 2.86
C LEU A 127 -3.88 -10.95 1.77
N ARG A 128 -2.81 -11.63 2.14
CA ARG A 128 -1.85 -12.24 1.19
C ARG A 128 -2.47 -13.37 0.37
N GLN A 129 -3.46 -14.06 0.92
CA GLN A 129 -4.18 -15.14 0.25
C GLN A 129 -5.26 -14.64 -0.72
N LEU A 130 -5.56 -13.33 -0.73
CA LEU A 130 -6.45 -12.75 -1.72
C LEU A 130 -5.78 -12.66 -3.11
N PRO A 131 -6.57 -12.83 -4.19
CA PRO A 131 -6.12 -12.42 -5.52
C PRO A 131 -5.64 -10.96 -5.52
N PRO A 132 -4.59 -10.61 -6.28
CA PRO A 132 -3.97 -9.29 -6.23
C PRO A 132 -4.96 -8.14 -6.42
N GLU A 133 -5.89 -8.25 -7.36
CA GLU A 133 -6.88 -7.22 -7.66
C GLU A 133 -7.90 -7.03 -6.53
N GLN A 134 -8.29 -8.11 -5.85
CA GLN A 134 -9.18 -8.05 -4.68
C GLN A 134 -8.46 -7.43 -3.49
N ARG A 135 -7.21 -7.85 -3.23
CA ARG A 135 -6.35 -7.29 -2.19
C ARG A 135 -6.16 -5.79 -2.36
N GLU A 136 -5.85 -5.33 -3.58
CA GLU A 136 -5.72 -3.92 -3.88
C GLU A 136 -6.99 -3.13 -3.54
N VAL A 137 -8.16 -3.60 -4.00
CA VAL A 137 -9.43 -2.92 -3.76
C VAL A 137 -9.73 -2.82 -2.27
N VAL A 138 -9.60 -3.93 -1.54
CA VAL A 138 -9.85 -3.97 -0.09
C VAL A 138 -8.89 -3.03 0.64
N THR A 139 -7.60 -3.10 0.33
CA THR A 139 -6.57 -2.28 0.97
C THR A 139 -6.77 -0.78 0.67
N LEU A 140 -7.05 -0.42 -0.58
CA LEU A 140 -7.30 0.97 -0.97
C LEU A 140 -8.54 1.55 -0.31
N HIS A 141 -9.61 0.78 -0.23
CA HIS A 141 -10.85 1.24 0.37
C HIS A 141 -10.73 1.39 1.89
N LEU A 142 -10.20 0.37 2.59
CA LEU A 142 -10.14 0.33 4.05
C LEU A 142 -8.98 1.12 4.66
N ARG A 143 -7.84 1.26 3.96
CA ARG A 143 -6.64 1.90 4.53
C ARG A 143 -6.33 3.27 3.95
N ALA A 144 -6.80 3.57 2.74
CA ALA A 144 -6.58 4.86 2.10
C ALA A 144 -7.85 5.70 1.98
N ASP A 145 -9.01 5.19 2.45
CA ASP A 145 -10.33 5.84 2.40
C ASP A 145 -10.72 6.27 0.98
N LEU A 146 -10.34 5.48 -0.02
CA LEU A 146 -10.70 5.77 -1.40
C LEU A 146 -12.11 5.26 -1.72
N THR A 147 -12.85 6.06 -2.45
CA THR A 147 -14.14 5.66 -3.02
C THR A 147 -13.95 4.63 -4.14
N PHE A 148 -14.94 3.80 -4.40
CA PHE A 148 -14.90 2.85 -5.53
C PHE A 148 -14.66 3.51 -6.88
N ARG A 149 -15.12 4.76 -7.05
CA ARG A 149 -14.85 5.55 -8.27
C ARG A 149 -13.37 5.92 -8.41
N GLU A 150 -12.71 6.28 -7.33
CA GLU A 150 -11.28 6.57 -7.32
C GLU A 150 -10.46 5.29 -7.57
N ILE A 151 -10.83 4.20 -6.92
CA ILE A 151 -10.18 2.89 -7.11
C ILE A 151 -10.36 2.41 -8.55
N ALA A 152 -11.55 2.58 -9.13
CA ALA A 152 -11.82 2.23 -10.53
C ALA A 152 -10.87 2.95 -11.50
N ARG A 153 -10.60 4.23 -11.26
CA ARG A 153 -9.61 5.00 -12.05
C ARG A 153 -8.19 4.46 -11.86
N LEU A 154 -7.79 4.13 -10.61
CA LEU A 154 -6.45 3.60 -10.30
C LEU A 154 -6.22 2.21 -10.90
N GLN A 155 -7.26 1.37 -10.97
CA GLN A 155 -7.19 0.02 -11.53
C GLN A 155 -7.51 -0.04 -13.03
N ASN A 156 -7.90 1.09 -13.63
CA ASN A 156 -8.44 1.14 -15.00
C ASN A 156 -9.58 0.11 -15.22
N ALA A 157 -10.52 0.07 -14.30
CA ALA A 157 -11.63 -0.88 -14.26
C ALA A 157 -12.98 -0.15 -14.12
N SER A 158 -14.09 -0.84 -14.36
CA SER A 158 -15.41 -0.30 -14.08
C SER A 158 -15.71 -0.25 -12.58
N ILE A 159 -16.58 0.66 -12.14
CA ILE A 159 -17.01 0.74 -10.75
C ILE A 159 -17.64 -0.59 -10.30
N ASN A 160 -18.44 -1.23 -11.16
CA ASN A 160 -19.07 -2.51 -10.88
C ASN A 160 -18.02 -3.62 -10.67
N THR A 161 -16.95 -3.62 -11.47
CA THR A 161 -15.83 -4.55 -11.30
C THR A 161 -15.16 -4.36 -9.95
N VAL A 162 -14.91 -3.10 -9.56
CA VAL A 162 -14.31 -2.79 -8.27
C VAL A 162 -15.19 -3.22 -7.10
N GLN A 163 -16.51 -2.95 -7.18
CA GLN A 163 -17.46 -3.37 -6.16
C GLN A 163 -17.53 -4.91 -6.04
N SER A 164 -17.51 -5.63 -7.15
CA SER A 164 -17.46 -7.09 -7.14
C SER A 164 -16.17 -7.62 -6.53
N ARG A 165 -15.00 -7.05 -6.90
CA ARG A 165 -13.70 -7.39 -6.31
C ARG A 165 -13.68 -7.14 -4.80
N TYR A 166 -14.27 -6.03 -4.34
CA TYR A 166 -14.39 -5.71 -2.93
C TYR A 166 -15.23 -6.72 -2.18
N ARG A 167 -16.44 -7.02 -2.70
CA ARG A 167 -17.35 -7.98 -2.07
C ARG A 167 -16.72 -9.37 -1.96
N TYR A 168 -16.17 -9.91 -3.05
CA TYR A 168 -15.51 -11.21 -3.04
C TYR A 168 -14.25 -11.23 -2.17
N GLY A 169 -13.48 -10.12 -2.15
CA GLY A 169 -12.34 -9.97 -1.27
C GLY A 169 -12.71 -10.02 0.20
N LEU A 170 -13.78 -9.32 0.62
CA LEU A 170 -14.27 -9.35 2.00
C LEU A 170 -14.84 -10.72 2.39
N GLU A 171 -15.59 -11.37 1.50
CA GLU A 171 -16.14 -12.71 1.73
C GLU A 171 -15.01 -13.71 1.97
N LYS A 172 -13.99 -13.70 1.11
CA LYS A 172 -12.82 -14.56 1.28
C LYS A 172 -12.03 -14.26 2.55
N LEU A 173 -11.83 -12.96 2.89
CA LEU A 173 -11.18 -12.58 4.15
C LEU A 173 -11.95 -13.10 5.37
N ARG A 174 -13.28 -12.97 5.37
CA ARG A 174 -14.11 -13.49 6.45
C ARG A 174 -13.93 -15.00 6.62
N THR A 175 -13.93 -15.75 5.52
CA THR A 175 -13.71 -17.21 5.55
C THR A 175 -12.34 -17.55 6.13
N LEU A 176 -11.28 -16.88 5.65
CA LEU A 176 -9.91 -17.13 6.12
C LEU A 176 -9.73 -16.80 7.60
N MET A 177 -10.30 -15.69 8.07
CA MET A 177 -10.19 -15.31 9.48
C MET A 177 -11.04 -16.19 10.41
N ASN A 178 -12.20 -16.70 9.96
CA ASN A 178 -13.02 -17.58 10.79
C ASN A 178 -12.44 -19.00 10.89
N SER A 179 -11.82 -19.53 9.84
CA SER A 179 -11.22 -20.87 9.84
C SER A 179 -10.06 -21.03 10.83
N GLU A 180 -9.40 -19.92 11.19
CA GLU A 180 -8.29 -19.93 12.16
C GLU A 180 -8.77 -19.87 13.62
N PHE A 181 -10.04 -19.47 13.88
CA PHE A 181 -10.62 -19.48 15.23
C PHE A 181 -11.25 -20.83 15.60
N GLU A 182 -11.40 -21.75 14.65
CA GLU A 182 -11.94 -23.08 14.85
C GLU A 182 -10.85 -24.18 14.96
N SER A 183 -9.58 -23.81 14.88
CA SER A 183 -8.42 -24.72 14.98
C SER A 183 -7.69 -24.55 16.29
#